data_1099a4d6534a953be60c11d5e99e06bf
#
_entry.id   1099a4d6534a953be60c11d5e99e06bf
#
_cell.length_a   1.000
_cell.length_b   1.000
_cell.length_c   1.000
_cell.angle_alpha   90.00
_cell.angle_beta   90.00
_cell.angle_gamma   90.00
#
_symmetry.space_group_name_H-M   'P 1'
#
loop_
_entity.id
_entity.type
_entity.pdbx_description
1 polymer ?
#
loop_
_entity_poly.entity_id
_entity_poly.type
_entity_poly.pdbx_seq_one_letter_code
_entity_poly.pdbx_strand_id
1 'polypeptide(L)'
;MADEPKEQQSQIQIQADPQHATGVYSNLMMISHRKEEFILDFLFVQPQRTPQGQAVANLRSRVITTPEHMKRILKAMEENVSRYEASFGPIQAATDLPKVVH
;
A
#
# COMPACT_ATOMS: atom_id res chain seq x y z
N MET A 1 -4.75 -29.42 15.60
CA MET A 1 -3.86 -28.57 15.67
C MET A 1 -3.72 -27.65 14.53
N ALA A 2 -3.47 -26.51 14.77
CA ALA A 2 -3.53 -25.51 13.76
C ALA A 2 -2.16 -25.18 13.22
N ASP A 3 -1.34 -26.18 13.10
CA ASP A 3 0.03 -25.89 12.70
C ASP A 3 0.24 -25.85 11.22
N GLU A 4 -0.69 -26.41 10.46
CA GLU A 4 -0.48 -26.47 9.04
C GLU A 4 -0.27 -25.12 8.39
N PRO A 5 -1.06 -24.09 8.71
CA PRO A 5 -0.82 -22.81 8.08
C PRO A 5 0.55 -22.26 8.38
N LYS A 6 1.02 -22.45 9.61
CA LYS A 6 2.35 -21.99 9.96
C LYS A 6 3.43 -22.77 9.23
N GLU A 7 3.24 -24.06 9.09
CA GLU A 7 4.20 -24.86 8.37
C GLU A 7 4.27 -24.47 6.92
N GLN A 8 3.12 -24.19 6.33
CA GLN A 8 3.11 -23.73 4.94
C GLN A 8 3.83 -22.41 4.79
N GLN A 9 3.62 -21.51 5.73
CA GLN A 9 4.30 -20.22 5.68
C GLN A 9 5.79 -20.38 5.82
N SER A 10 6.24 -21.30 6.69
CA SER A 10 7.66 -21.48 6.90
C SER A 10 8.33 -22.14 5.70
N GLN A 11 7.56 -22.70 4.79
CA GLN A 11 8.13 -23.29 3.58
C GLN A 11 8.28 -22.30 2.45
N ILE A 12 7.77 -21.08 2.61
CA ILE A 12 7.89 -20.06 1.59
C ILE A 12 9.27 -19.43 1.71
N GLN A 13 10.04 -19.51 0.64
CA GLN A 13 11.31 -18.80 0.55
C GLN A 13 11.05 -17.45 -0.12
N ILE A 14 11.51 -16.40 0.52
CA ILE A 14 11.36 -15.06 -0.04
C ILE A 14 12.66 -14.69 -0.73
N GLN A 15 12.57 -14.44 -2.02
CA GLN A 15 13.71 -13.96 -2.79
C GLN A 15 13.42 -12.51 -3.17
N ALA A 16 14.32 -11.63 -2.80
CA ALA A 16 14.14 -10.20 -3.01
C ALA A 16 15.16 -9.73 -4.03
N ASP A 17 14.66 -9.27 -5.17
CA ASP A 17 15.48 -8.60 -6.16
C ASP A 17 15.92 -7.26 -5.56
N PRO A 18 17.23 -6.96 -5.59
CA PRO A 18 17.68 -5.68 -5.01
C PRO A 18 16.95 -4.46 -5.55
N GLN A 19 16.55 -4.48 -6.81
CA GLN A 19 15.81 -3.35 -7.38
C GLN A 19 14.44 -3.18 -6.73
N HIS A 20 13.80 -4.29 -6.35
CA HIS A 20 12.48 -4.23 -5.75
C HIS A 20 12.56 -4.05 -4.24
N ALA A 21 13.66 -4.47 -3.64
CA ALA A 21 13.79 -4.44 -2.19
C ALA A 21 14.03 -3.02 -1.65
N THR A 22 14.45 -2.10 -2.51
CA THR A 22 14.66 -0.72 -2.06
C THR A 22 13.36 0.02 -1.79
N GLY A 23 12.28 -0.42 -2.45
CA GLY A 23 10.98 0.20 -2.25
C GLY A 23 10.79 1.50 -3.00
N VAL A 24 9.59 2.04 -2.91
CA VAL A 24 9.24 3.33 -3.48
C VAL A 24 8.48 4.12 -2.43
N TYR A 25 8.66 5.41 -2.43
CA TYR A 25 7.91 6.29 -1.53
C TYR A 25 6.61 6.71 -2.20
N SER A 26 5.53 6.68 -1.43
CA SER A 26 4.23 7.07 -1.92
C SER A 26 3.50 7.87 -0.86
N ASN A 27 2.78 8.90 -1.27
CA ASN A 27 1.95 9.68 -0.37
C ASN A 27 0.51 9.74 -0.82
N LEU A 28 0.14 8.93 -1.83
CA LEU A 28 -1.23 8.83 -2.30
C LEU A 28 -1.44 7.44 -2.86
N MET A 29 -2.53 6.82 -2.50
CA MET A 29 -2.87 5.52 -3.07
C MET A 29 -4.27 5.61 -3.66
N MET A 30 -4.40 5.17 -4.90
CA MET A 30 -5.69 5.04 -5.56
C MET A 30 -5.96 3.58 -5.78
N ILE A 31 -7.21 3.18 -5.58
CA ILE A 31 -7.57 1.79 -5.70
C ILE A 31 -8.78 1.67 -6.62
N SER A 32 -8.76 0.67 -7.46
CA SER A 32 -9.87 0.36 -8.33
C SER A 32 -10.02 -1.16 -8.42
N HIS A 33 -11.10 -1.60 -9.03
CA HIS A 33 -11.33 -3.03 -9.11
C HIS A 33 -12.17 -3.37 -10.33
N ARG A 34 -12.02 -4.60 -10.75
CA ARG A 34 -12.93 -5.29 -11.64
C ARG A 34 -13.39 -6.53 -10.90
N LYS A 35 -14.20 -7.34 -11.57
CA LYS A 35 -14.72 -8.54 -10.90
C LYS A 35 -13.60 -9.47 -10.47
N GLU A 36 -12.53 -9.58 -11.27
CA GLU A 36 -11.49 -10.57 -11.02
C GLU A 36 -10.25 -10.02 -10.35
N GLU A 37 -10.15 -8.71 -10.15
CA GLU A 37 -8.89 -8.17 -9.67
C GLU A 37 -9.08 -6.82 -8.98
N PHE A 38 -8.17 -6.52 -8.08
CA PHE A 38 -8.00 -5.20 -7.51
C PHE A 38 -6.71 -4.60 -8.03
N ILE A 39 -6.72 -3.30 -8.24
CA ILE A 39 -5.56 -2.57 -8.73
C ILE A 39 -5.25 -1.49 -7.71
N LEU A 40 -4.04 -1.57 -7.13
CA LEU A 40 -3.57 -0.60 -6.15
C LEU A 40 -2.48 0.22 -6.81
N ASP A 41 -2.71 1.50 -6.95
CA ASP A 41 -1.76 2.42 -7.56
C ASP A 41 -1.17 3.31 -6.48
N PHE A 42 0.16 3.26 -6.35
CA PHE A 42 0.87 4.08 -5.37
C PHE A 42 1.53 5.22 -6.11
N LEU A 43 1.16 6.44 -5.73
CA LEU A 43 1.59 7.64 -6.43
C LEU A 43 2.35 8.55 -5.48
N PHE A 44 3.14 9.42 -6.08
CA PHE A 44 3.78 10.50 -5.36
C PHE A 44 3.26 11.81 -5.91
N VAL A 45 2.59 12.57 -5.05
CA VAL A 45 2.11 13.90 -5.40
C VAL A 45 3.25 14.86 -5.17
N GLN A 46 3.64 15.55 -6.24
CA GLN A 46 4.77 16.48 -6.17
C GLN A 46 4.41 17.72 -5.37
N PRO A 47 5.36 18.25 -4.60
CA PRO A 47 5.08 19.46 -3.82
C PRO A 47 4.89 20.71 -4.68
N GLN A 48 5.37 20.68 -5.91
CA GLN A 48 5.32 21.83 -6.79
C GLN A 48 4.25 21.64 -7.85
N ARG A 49 3.64 22.75 -8.23
CA ARG A 49 2.65 22.73 -9.29
C ARG A 49 3.29 23.10 -10.60
N THR A 50 2.62 22.75 -11.70
CA THR A 50 3.06 23.18 -13.04
C THR A 50 2.91 24.68 -13.15
N PRO A 51 3.53 25.29 -14.18
CA PRO A 51 3.35 26.72 -14.42
C PRO A 51 1.88 27.12 -14.58
N GLN A 52 1.02 26.18 -15.01
CA GLN A 52 -0.40 26.44 -15.13
C GLN A 52 -1.16 26.21 -13.83
N GLY A 53 -0.45 25.94 -12.74
CA GLY A 53 -1.07 25.73 -11.43
C GLY A 53 -1.65 24.34 -11.20
N GLN A 54 -1.31 23.39 -12.05
CA GLN A 54 -1.87 22.05 -11.92
C GLN A 54 -1.04 21.19 -11.01
N ALA A 55 -1.70 20.30 -10.29
CA ALA A 55 -1.04 19.30 -9.48
C ALA A 55 -0.52 18.16 -10.37
N VAL A 56 0.60 17.58 -9.97
CA VAL A 56 1.18 16.45 -10.69
C VAL A 56 1.41 15.32 -9.70
N ALA A 57 0.90 14.16 -10.02
CA ALA A 57 1.14 12.94 -9.26
C ALA A 57 1.77 11.92 -10.19
N ASN A 58 2.85 11.32 -9.76
CA ASN A 58 3.54 10.31 -10.55
C ASN A 58 3.20 8.94 -10.03
N LEU A 59 2.83 8.04 -10.94
CA LEU A 59 2.60 6.65 -10.58
C LEU A 59 3.95 6.01 -10.29
N ARG A 60 4.11 5.50 -9.06
CA ARG A 60 5.35 4.92 -8.62
C ARG A 60 5.34 3.40 -8.71
N SER A 61 4.19 2.81 -8.43
CA SER A 61 4.08 1.36 -8.42
C SER A 61 2.62 0.99 -8.58
N ARG A 62 2.37 -0.07 -9.32
CA ARG A 62 1.04 -0.62 -9.47
C ARG A 62 1.09 -2.08 -9.07
N VAL A 63 0.17 -2.48 -8.19
CA VAL A 63 0.05 -3.86 -7.75
C VAL A 63 -1.34 -4.35 -8.12
N ILE A 64 -1.39 -5.49 -8.78
CA ILE A 64 -2.66 -6.09 -9.17
C ILE A 64 -2.78 -7.41 -8.42
N THR A 65 -3.92 -7.64 -7.82
CA THR A 65 -4.11 -8.82 -7.01
C THR A 65 -5.55 -9.33 -7.10
N THR A 66 -5.77 -10.54 -6.61
CA THR A 66 -7.10 -11.14 -6.63
C THR A 66 -7.97 -10.57 -5.52
N PRO A 67 -9.30 -10.65 -5.68
CA PRO A 67 -10.18 -10.21 -4.59
C PRO A 67 -9.94 -10.96 -3.29
N GLU A 68 -9.66 -12.26 -3.36
CA GLU A 68 -9.42 -13.04 -2.15
C GLU A 68 -8.18 -12.55 -1.42
N HIS A 69 -7.11 -12.29 -2.18
CA HIS A 69 -5.90 -11.80 -1.55
C HIS A 69 -6.07 -10.38 -1.04
N MET A 70 -6.91 -9.59 -1.69
CA MET A 70 -7.20 -8.25 -1.21
C MET A 70 -7.77 -8.26 0.20
N LYS A 71 -8.60 -9.24 0.51
CA LYS A 71 -9.13 -9.39 1.86
C LYS A 71 -7.99 -9.66 2.85
N ARG A 72 -7.03 -10.50 2.45
CA ARG A 72 -5.88 -10.76 3.33
C ARG A 72 -5.00 -9.53 3.50
N ILE A 73 -4.83 -8.76 2.44
CA ILE A 73 -4.06 -7.53 2.51
C ILE A 73 -4.69 -6.55 3.51
N LEU A 74 -6.00 -6.38 3.39
CA LEU A 74 -6.71 -5.46 4.27
C LEU A 74 -6.55 -5.87 5.73
N LYS A 75 -6.72 -7.15 6.02
CA LYS A 75 -6.58 -7.62 7.39
C LYS A 75 -5.15 -7.43 7.90
N ALA A 76 -4.17 -7.74 7.08
CA ALA A 76 -2.77 -7.59 7.48
C ALA A 76 -2.44 -6.13 7.77
N MET A 77 -2.97 -5.22 6.96
CA MET A 77 -2.75 -3.80 7.19
C MET A 77 -3.38 -3.35 8.50
N GLU A 78 -4.61 -3.76 8.76
CA GLU A 78 -5.28 -3.40 10.00
C GLU A 78 -4.51 -3.90 11.22
N GLU A 79 -4.06 -5.14 11.17
CA GLU A 79 -3.32 -5.71 12.28
C GLU A 79 -2.00 -5.00 12.51
N ASN A 80 -1.32 -4.64 11.44
CA ASN A 80 -0.03 -3.99 11.56
C ASN A 80 -0.17 -2.56 12.09
N VAL A 81 -1.17 -1.85 11.63
CA VAL A 81 -1.45 -0.51 12.14
C VAL A 81 -1.79 -0.58 13.62
N SER A 82 -2.57 -1.58 14.03
CA SER A 82 -2.89 -1.75 15.45
C SER A 82 -1.65 -1.99 16.29
N ARG A 83 -0.74 -2.83 15.81
CA ARG A 83 0.50 -3.07 16.55
C ARG A 83 1.37 -1.83 16.63
N TYR A 84 1.43 -1.06 15.54
CA TYR A 84 2.15 0.20 15.56
C TYR A 84 1.59 1.12 16.63
N GLU A 85 0.26 1.26 16.66
CA GLU A 85 -0.36 2.19 17.60
C GLU A 85 -0.21 1.73 19.04
N ALA A 86 -0.16 0.42 19.27
CA ALA A 86 0.08 -0.09 20.61
C ALA A 86 1.48 0.26 21.10
N SER A 87 2.45 0.35 20.18
CA SER A 87 3.84 0.64 20.55
C SER A 87 4.15 2.12 20.61
N PHE A 88 3.56 2.89 19.71
CA PHE A 88 3.96 4.28 19.50
C PHE A 88 2.84 5.29 19.71
N GLY A 89 1.64 4.82 20.00
CA GLY A 89 0.49 5.70 20.19
C GLY A 89 -0.33 5.84 18.93
N PRO A 90 -1.52 6.42 19.08
CA PRO A 90 -2.44 6.52 17.94
C PRO A 90 -1.86 7.33 16.81
N ILE A 91 -2.14 6.85 15.61
CA ILE A 91 -1.80 7.62 14.41
C ILE A 91 -2.92 8.61 14.18
N GLN A 92 -2.54 9.87 14.02
CA GLN A 92 -3.52 10.87 13.64
C GLN A 92 -3.66 10.83 12.13
N ALA A 93 -4.78 10.30 11.67
CA ALA A 93 -5.00 10.14 10.25
C ALA A 93 -5.07 11.52 9.59
N ALA A 94 -4.44 11.62 8.44
CA ALA A 94 -4.57 12.82 7.64
C ALA A 94 -6.01 12.88 7.11
N THR A 95 -6.68 13.98 7.37
CA THR A 95 -8.03 14.14 6.87
C THR A 95 -8.06 14.68 5.46
N ASP A 96 -6.94 15.25 5.03
CA ASP A 96 -6.84 15.84 3.70
C ASP A 96 -5.94 15.03 2.83
N LEU A 97 -6.35 14.85 1.60
CA LEU A 97 -5.41 14.41 0.59
C LEU A 97 -4.34 15.47 0.41
N PRO A 98 -3.18 15.10 -0.15
CA PRO A 98 -2.20 16.13 -0.49
C PRO A 98 -2.88 17.23 -1.27
N LYS A 99 -2.59 18.47 -0.91
CA LYS A 99 -3.39 19.61 -1.37
C LYS A 99 -3.49 19.75 -2.86
N VAL A 100 -2.59 19.13 -3.56
CA VAL A 100 -2.52 19.28 -5.00
C VAL A 100 -3.40 18.29 -5.75
N VAL A 101 -4.16 17.46 -5.05
CA VAL A 101 -4.89 16.39 -5.71
C VAL A 101 -6.18 16.86 -6.33
N HIS A 102 -6.70 17.96 -5.90
CA HIS A 102 -8.01 18.42 -6.38
C HIS A 102 -7.93 19.48 -7.44
#